data_47efb5dd996e2938cd07d55a754fcf95
#
_entry.id   47efb5dd996e2938cd07d55a754fcf95
#
_cell.length_a   1.000
_cell.length_b   1.000
_cell.length_c   1.000
_cell.angle_alpha   90.00
_cell.angle_beta   90.00
_cell.angle_gamma   90.00
#
_symmetry.space_group_name_H-M   'P 1'
#
loop_
_entity.id
_entity.type
_entity.pdbx_description
1 polymer ?
#
loop_
_entity_poly.entity_id
_entity_poly.type
_entity_poly.pdbx_seq_one_letter_code
_entity_poly.pdbx_strand_id
1 'polypeptide(L)'
;MNIQPALLAAALAGMAAGAFAEPAVIYDMGGKFDKSFNQAAYNGAERWKKESGKPYLEFEIANPAQREQAKRRMAERGANPIVGIGFSQGSSMEKVAREFPSLQFAIIDSVVKLPNVQSIVFKEHEGSFLVGMMAAMASKTGKVGFVGGMDIPLIRKFQCGYEQGAKYANPKVEVSASMTGTTPAAWNDPARGAELAKAQFAKGVDVIFAAAGGTGVGVYQAAKDAARLAIGVDSNQNHLQPGTMLTSMVKRVDVAVYNAFKGTTPGTTLLGLKEGGVDYALDEHNARLVSADMKKRVDAAKADIIAGKIAVIDYMAKNECK
;
A
#
# COMPACT_ATOMS: atom_id res chain seq x y z
N MET A 1 -52.81 -40.71 -51.85
CA MET A 1 -52.71 -39.37 -51.26
C MET A 1 -51.74 -39.55 -50.09
N ASN A 2 -50.42 -39.30 -50.29
CA ASN A 2 -49.36 -39.49 -49.29
C ASN A 2 -49.05 -38.15 -48.65
N ILE A 3 -49.26 -38.02 -47.34
CA ILE A 3 -48.92 -36.87 -46.56
C ILE A 3 -47.62 -37.23 -45.84
N GLN A 4 -46.49 -36.57 -46.24
CA GLN A 4 -45.21 -36.62 -45.49
C GLN A 4 -45.25 -35.65 -44.30
N PRO A 5 -44.80 -36.04 -43.09
CA PRO A 5 -44.57 -35.07 -42.00
C PRO A 5 -43.22 -34.43 -42.14
N ALA A 6 -43.19 -33.06 -42.22
CA ALA A 6 -42.02 -32.24 -42.17
C ALA A 6 -41.46 -32.20 -40.74
N LEU A 7 -40.25 -32.73 -40.58
CA LEU A 7 -39.46 -32.63 -39.32
C LEU A 7 -38.89 -31.21 -39.20
N LEU A 8 -39.42 -30.42 -38.26
CA LEU A 8 -38.88 -29.13 -37.86
C LEU A 8 -37.71 -29.36 -36.86
N ALA A 9 -36.48 -29.32 -37.34
CA ALA A 9 -35.29 -29.32 -36.49
C ALA A 9 -35.11 -27.90 -35.92
N ALA A 10 -35.52 -27.70 -34.66
CA ALA A 10 -35.21 -26.49 -33.91
C ALA A 10 -33.73 -26.52 -33.46
N ALA A 11 -32.89 -25.75 -34.13
CA ALA A 11 -31.50 -25.51 -33.71
C ALA A 11 -31.51 -24.63 -32.46
N LEU A 12 -31.34 -25.24 -31.31
CA LEU A 12 -30.96 -24.53 -30.05
C LEU A 12 -29.55 -23.99 -30.25
N ALA A 13 -29.42 -22.75 -30.70
CA ALA A 13 -28.18 -21.98 -30.57
C ALA A 13 -28.02 -21.65 -29.08
N GLY A 14 -27.33 -22.53 -28.34
CA GLY A 14 -26.88 -22.22 -27.00
C GLY A 14 -25.91 -21.05 -27.06
N MET A 15 -26.36 -19.85 -26.69
CA MET A 15 -25.49 -18.77 -26.35
C MET A 15 -24.70 -19.24 -25.11
N ALA A 16 -23.48 -19.70 -25.31
CA ALA A 16 -22.49 -19.81 -24.24
C ALA A 16 -22.22 -18.36 -23.79
N ALA A 17 -23.02 -17.89 -22.82
CA ALA A 17 -22.66 -16.73 -22.05
C ALA A 17 -21.28 -17.06 -21.47
N GLY A 18 -20.22 -16.43 -21.98
CA GLY A 18 -18.88 -16.60 -21.46
C GLY A 18 -18.94 -16.38 -19.97
N ALA A 19 -18.70 -17.45 -19.19
CA ALA A 19 -18.74 -17.38 -17.75
C ALA A 19 -17.72 -16.31 -17.31
N PHE A 20 -18.23 -15.21 -16.77
CA PHE A 20 -17.38 -14.16 -16.22
C PHE A 20 -16.64 -14.74 -15.03
N ALA A 21 -15.30 -14.86 -15.14
CA ALA A 21 -14.46 -15.27 -14.03
C ALA A 21 -14.38 -14.13 -12.99
N GLU A 22 -14.87 -14.37 -11.78
CA GLU A 22 -14.80 -13.40 -10.70
C GLU A 22 -13.34 -13.14 -10.30
N PRO A 23 -12.86 -11.90 -10.19
CA PRO A 23 -11.56 -11.64 -9.63
C PRO A 23 -11.55 -11.97 -8.13
N ALA A 24 -10.35 -12.23 -7.58
CA ALA A 24 -10.19 -12.49 -6.16
C ALA A 24 -9.09 -11.60 -5.56
N VAL A 25 -9.27 -11.17 -4.31
CA VAL A 25 -8.25 -10.48 -3.52
C VAL A 25 -7.96 -11.27 -2.24
N ILE A 26 -6.67 -11.41 -1.90
CA ILE A 26 -6.22 -12.10 -0.70
C ILE A 26 -5.40 -11.09 0.11
N TYR A 27 -6.01 -10.60 1.20
CA TYR A 27 -5.39 -9.62 2.09
C TYR A 27 -4.31 -10.27 2.96
N ASP A 28 -3.26 -9.50 3.28
CA ASP A 28 -2.21 -9.97 4.19
C ASP A 28 -2.65 -9.87 5.66
N MET A 29 -1.81 -10.38 6.54
CA MET A 29 -2.00 -10.30 7.99
C MET A 29 -2.08 -8.83 8.44
N GLY A 30 -2.87 -8.57 9.47
CA GLY A 30 -3.19 -7.22 9.96
C GLY A 30 -4.68 -6.89 9.86
N GLY A 31 -5.40 -7.65 9.01
CA GLY A 31 -6.84 -7.50 8.80
C GLY A 31 -7.20 -6.51 7.70
N LYS A 32 -8.29 -6.76 7.02
CA LYS A 32 -8.80 -5.97 5.89
C LYS A 32 -9.03 -4.49 6.23
N PHE A 33 -9.40 -4.19 7.48
CA PHE A 33 -9.73 -2.85 7.95
C PHE A 33 -8.64 -2.24 8.82
N ASP A 34 -7.37 -2.45 8.46
CA ASP A 34 -6.18 -1.93 9.13
C ASP A 34 -6.02 -0.40 9.05
N LYS A 35 -6.93 0.30 8.39
CA LYS A 35 -6.90 1.74 8.09
C LYS A 35 -5.75 2.17 7.20
N SER A 36 -4.96 1.25 6.66
CA SER A 36 -3.72 1.49 5.92
C SER A 36 -3.67 0.68 4.61
N PHE A 37 -2.82 -0.32 4.55
CA PHE A 37 -2.45 -1.09 3.37
C PHE A 37 -3.55 -2.01 2.85
N ASN A 38 -4.09 -2.89 3.71
CA ASN A 38 -5.18 -3.78 3.33
C ASN A 38 -6.49 -2.99 3.08
N GLN A 39 -6.75 -1.94 3.86
CA GLN A 39 -7.88 -1.05 3.65
C GLN A 39 -7.81 -0.36 2.28
N ALA A 40 -6.61 0.05 1.83
CA ALA A 40 -6.43 0.61 0.49
C ALA A 40 -6.76 -0.43 -0.59
N ALA A 41 -6.30 -1.66 -0.43
CA ALA A 41 -6.63 -2.76 -1.34
C ALA A 41 -8.14 -3.03 -1.41
N TYR A 42 -8.80 -3.09 -0.25
CA TYR A 42 -10.25 -3.22 -0.14
C TYR A 42 -10.99 -2.09 -0.86
N ASN A 43 -10.59 -0.85 -0.66
CA ASN A 43 -11.20 0.30 -1.32
C ASN A 43 -11.10 0.20 -2.86
N GLY A 44 -9.99 -0.31 -3.38
CA GLY A 44 -9.80 -0.56 -4.82
C GLY A 44 -10.75 -1.64 -5.36
N ALA A 45 -10.90 -2.75 -4.63
CA ALA A 45 -11.81 -3.83 -4.98
C ALA A 45 -13.28 -3.39 -4.93
N GLU A 46 -13.70 -2.68 -3.89
CA GLU A 46 -15.06 -2.15 -3.76
C GLU A 46 -15.38 -1.09 -4.81
N ARG A 47 -14.41 -0.24 -5.17
CA ARG A 47 -14.56 0.70 -6.27
C ARG A 47 -14.82 -0.04 -7.58
N TRP A 48 -14.05 -1.08 -7.89
CA TRP A 48 -14.25 -1.89 -9.08
C TRP A 48 -15.63 -2.57 -9.07
N LYS A 49 -16.04 -3.16 -7.95
CA LYS A 49 -17.36 -3.78 -7.79
C LYS A 49 -18.48 -2.78 -8.03
N LYS A 50 -18.38 -1.58 -7.47
CA LYS A 50 -19.37 -0.50 -7.64
C LYS A 50 -19.49 -0.06 -9.10
N GLU A 51 -18.36 0.11 -9.78
CA GLU A 51 -18.33 0.61 -11.17
C GLU A 51 -18.70 -0.47 -12.19
N SER A 52 -18.29 -1.73 -11.96
CA SER A 52 -18.58 -2.85 -12.87
C SER A 52 -19.94 -3.51 -12.65
N GLY A 53 -20.52 -3.36 -11.47
CA GLY A 53 -21.71 -4.10 -11.04
C GLY A 53 -21.46 -5.59 -10.80
N LYS A 54 -20.21 -6.05 -10.79
CA LYS A 54 -19.83 -7.48 -10.71
C LYS A 54 -19.28 -7.82 -9.32
N PRO A 55 -19.51 -9.04 -8.82
CA PRO A 55 -18.91 -9.51 -7.56
C PRO A 55 -17.42 -9.83 -7.71
N TYR A 56 -16.74 -9.96 -6.58
CA TYR A 56 -15.40 -10.50 -6.44
C TYR A 56 -15.30 -11.40 -5.22
N LEU A 57 -14.29 -12.27 -5.19
CA LEU A 57 -13.99 -13.13 -4.06
C LEU A 57 -12.93 -12.49 -3.17
N GLU A 58 -13.01 -12.73 -1.87
CA GLU A 58 -12.01 -12.21 -0.94
C GLU A 58 -11.62 -13.24 0.13
N PHE A 59 -10.40 -13.09 0.67
CA PHE A 59 -9.91 -13.88 1.78
C PHE A 59 -8.94 -13.07 2.63
N GLU A 60 -9.04 -13.17 3.95
CA GLU A 60 -8.11 -12.57 4.90
C GLU A 60 -7.17 -13.62 5.49
N ILE A 61 -5.88 -13.42 5.38
CA ILE A 61 -4.86 -14.29 5.96
C ILE A 61 -4.78 -14.02 7.47
N ALA A 62 -5.13 -14.99 8.28
CA ALA A 62 -5.00 -14.94 9.73
C ALA A 62 -3.66 -15.55 10.23
N ASN A 63 -3.08 -16.47 9.47
CA ASN A 63 -1.76 -17.02 9.75
C ASN A 63 -1.00 -17.37 8.45
N PRO A 64 0.34 -17.42 8.49
CA PRO A 64 1.17 -17.62 7.28
C PRO A 64 0.86 -18.90 6.50
N ALA A 65 0.44 -19.99 7.17
CA ALA A 65 0.17 -21.27 6.52
C ALA A 65 -1.03 -21.24 5.56
N GLN A 66 -1.94 -20.26 5.74
CA GLN A 66 -3.12 -20.11 4.88
C GLN A 66 -2.80 -19.54 3.49
N ARG A 67 -1.65 -18.89 3.30
CA ARG A 67 -1.32 -18.13 2.08
C ARG A 67 -1.42 -18.95 0.80
N GLU A 68 -0.84 -20.13 0.79
CA GLU A 68 -0.85 -21.01 -0.37
C GLU A 68 -2.25 -21.61 -0.60
N GLN A 69 -2.86 -22.15 0.44
CA GLN A 69 -4.17 -22.79 0.35
C GLN A 69 -5.27 -21.81 -0.08
N ALA A 70 -5.23 -20.57 0.42
CA ALA A 70 -6.20 -19.53 0.02
C ALA A 70 -6.13 -19.26 -1.50
N LYS A 71 -4.91 -19.09 -2.04
CA LYS A 71 -4.72 -18.89 -3.49
C LYS A 71 -5.19 -20.08 -4.32
N ARG A 72 -4.81 -21.30 -3.89
CA ARG A 72 -5.22 -22.54 -4.58
C ARG A 72 -6.74 -22.67 -4.61
N ARG A 73 -7.43 -22.45 -3.49
CA ARG A 73 -8.90 -22.47 -3.44
C ARG A 73 -9.54 -21.43 -4.38
N MET A 74 -8.97 -20.22 -4.49
CA MET A 74 -9.47 -19.22 -5.44
C MET A 74 -9.26 -19.68 -6.89
N ALA A 75 -8.09 -20.25 -7.19
CA ALA A 75 -7.77 -20.77 -8.52
C ALA A 75 -8.66 -21.95 -8.91
N GLU A 76 -8.89 -22.92 -7.99
CA GLU A 76 -9.81 -24.06 -8.19
C GLU A 76 -11.26 -23.62 -8.42
N ARG A 77 -11.67 -22.48 -7.87
CA ARG A 77 -12.98 -21.86 -8.12
C ARG A 77 -13.04 -21.09 -9.46
N GLY A 78 -11.93 -21.04 -10.19
CA GLY A 78 -11.85 -20.32 -11.46
C GLY A 78 -11.75 -18.81 -11.33
N ALA A 79 -11.34 -18.29 -10.16
CA ALA A 79 -11.14 -16.85 -9.98
C ALA A 79 -10.02 -16.33 -10.92
N ASN A 80 -10.28 -15.19 -11.58
CA ASN A 80 -9.35 -14.60 -12.54
C ASN A 80 -9.61 -13.10 -12.74
N PRO A 81 -8.63 -12.20 -12.41
CA PRO A 81 -7.33 -12.50 -11.80
C PRO A 81 -7.41 -12.79 -10.29
N ILE A 82 -6.33 -13.34 -9.73
CA ILE A 82 -6.14 -13.51 -8.28
C ILE A 82 -5.06 -12.54 -7.82
N VAL A 83 -5.43 -11.60 -6.94
CA VAL A 83 -4.54 -10.54 -6.45
C VAL A 83 -4.10 -10.85 -5.02
N GLY A 84 -2.81 -11.04 -4.80
CA GLY A 84 -2.21 -11.18 -3.46
C GLY A 84 -1.69 -9.85 -2.94
N ILE A 85 -2.10 -9.48 -1.73
CA ILE A 85 -1.71 -8.23 -1.10
C ILE A 85 -0.56 -8.47 -0.12
N GLY A 86 0.61 -7.86 -0.43
CA GLY A 86 1.76 -7.86 0.46
C GLY A 86 2.90 -8.79 0.06
N PHE A 87 4.11 -8.34 0.39
CA PHE A 87 5.38 -8.98 0.06
C PHE A 87 5.48 -10.45 0.54
N SER A 88 4.85 -10.73 1.67
CA SER A 88 4.90 -12.04 2.33
C SER A 88 4.25 -13.16 1.54
N GLN A 89 3.47 -12.80 0.51
CA GLN A 89 2.74 -13.74 -0.34
C GLN A 89 3.54 -14.20 -1.57
N GLY A 90 4.76 -13.69 -1.79
CA GLY A 90 5.54 -13.92 -3.00
C GLY A 90 5.78 -15.40 -3.32
N SER A 91 6.32 -16.18 -2.38
CA SER A 91 6.61 -17.61 -2.59
C SER A 91 5.37 -18.45 -2.84
N SER A 92 4.29 -18.20 -2.10
CA SER A 92 3.01 -18.88 -2.31
C SER A 92 2.32 -18.46 -3.61
N MET A 93 2.51 -17.21 -4.05
CA MET A 93 2.03 -16.75 -5.36
C MET A 93 2.78 -17.46 -6.49
N GLU A 94 4.10 -17.54 -6.41
CA GLU A 94 4.91 -18.23 -7.41
C GLU A 94 4.51 -19.70 -7.57
N LYS A 95 4.33 -20.40 -6.43
CA LYS A 95 3.95 -21.82 -6.44
C LYS A 95 2.59 -22.02 -7.09
N VAL A 96 1.55 -21.30 -6.64
CA VAL A 96 0.19 -21.50 -7.17
C VAL A 96 0.07 -21.02 -8.61
N ALA A 97 0.71 -19.93 -8.99
CA ALA A 97 0.67 -19.46 -10.38
C ALA A 97 1.31 -20.45 -11.38
N ARG A 98 2.32 -21.22 -10.96
CA ARG A 98 2.86 -22.35 -11.77
C ARG A 98 1.90 -23.51 -11.93
N GLU A 99 1.08 -23.80 -10.90
CA GLU A 99 0.08 -24.87 -10.92
C GLU A 99 -1.13 -24.51 -11.84
N PHE A 100 -1.41 -23.22 -11.99
CA PHE A 100 -2.56 -22.72 -12.78
C PHE A 100 -2.10 -21.75 -13.89
N PRO A 101 -1.38 -22.23 -14.93
CA PRO A 101 -0.75 -21.37 -15.94
C PRO A 101 -1.76 -20.63 -16.84
N SER A 102 -3.02 -21.07 -16.90
CA SER A 102 -4.09 -20.43 -17.67
C SER A 102 -4.76 -19.26 -16.94
N LEU A 103 -4.56 -19.14 -15.61
CA LEU A 103 -5.11 -18.05 -14.81
C LEU A 103 -4.11 -16.89 -14.71
N GLN A 104 -4.64 -15.70 -14.55
CA GLN A 104 -3.86 -14.49 -14.33
C GLN A 104 -3.74 -14.18 -12.83
N PHE A 105 -2.57 -13.71 -12.43
CA PHE A 105 -2.27 -13.34 -11.05
C PHE A 105 -1.68 -11.93 -10.98
N ALA A 106 -1.89 -11.26 -9.87
CA ALA A 106 -1.16 -10.05 -9.52
C ALA A 106 -0.66 -10.11 -8.08
N ILE A 107 0.48 -9.51 -7.81
CA ILE A 107 1.02 -9.41 -6.46
C ILE A 107 1.47 -7.98 -6.17
N ILE A 108 1.13 -7.50 -4.97
CA ILE A 108 1.53 -6.20 -4.47
C ILE A 108 2.76 -6.34 -3.57
N ASP A 109 3.77 -5.48 -3.75
CA ASP A 109 4.99 -5.39 -2.94
C ASP A 109 5.95 -6.59 -3.03
N SER A 110 5.84 -7.39 -4.08
CA SER A 110 6.78 -8.47 -4.35
C SER A 110 6.98 -8.66 -5.86
N VAL A 111 8.08 -9.28 -6.24
CA VAL A 111 8.37 -9.61 -7.63
C VAL A 111 8.36 -11.12 -7.83
N VAL A 112 7.44 -11.60 -8.68
CA VAL A 112 7.32 -13.00 -9.11
C VAL A 112 7.50 -13.05 -10.62
N LYS A 113 8.55 -13.70 -11.10
CA LYS A 113 8.91 -13.74 -12.54
C LYS A 113 8.25 -14.94 -13.22
N LEU A 114 6.95 -14.83 -13.50
CA LEU A 114 6.18 -15.83 -14.25
C LEU A 114 5.36 -15.16 -15.35
N PRO A 115 5.07 -15.87 -16.47
CA PRO A 115 4.40 -15.31 -17.63
C PRO A 115 2.92 -14.95 -17.39
N ASN A 116 2.33 -15.41 -16.29
CA ASN A 116 0.95 -15.15 -15.88
C ASN A 116 0.84 -14.32 -14.60
N VAL A 117 1.93 -13.68 -14.15
CA VAL A 117 1.95 -12.85 -12.93
C VAL A 117 2.34 -11.41 -13.25
N GLN A 118 1.51 -10.47 -12.85
CA GLN A 118 1.85 -9.05 -12.74
C GLN A 118 2.38 -8.77 -11.33
N SER A 119 3.60 -8.28 -11.24
CA SER A 119 4.21 -7.81 -9.99
C SER A 119 4.10 -6.29 -9.92
N ILE A 120 3.42 -5.76 -8.91
CA ILE A 120 3.21 -4.32 -8.74
C ILE A 120 3.99 -3.87 -7.51
N VAL A 121 5.00 -3.04 -7.72
CA VAL A 121 5.89 -2.52 -6.69
C VAL A 121 5.92 -0.99 -6.76
N PHE A 122 6.26 -0.35 -5.65
CA PHE A 122 6.18 1.09 -5.53
C PHE A 122 7.55 1.71 -5.23
N LYS A 123 7.68 3.00 -5.52
CA LYS A 123 8.83 3.80 -5.10
C LYS A 123 8.50 4.55 -3.81
N GLU A 124 8.32 3.80 -2.73
CA GLU A 124 7.92 4.33 -1.43
C GLU A 124 8.90 5.39 -0.91
N HIS A 125 10.19 5.28 -1.26
CA HIS A 125 11.20 6.27 -0.93
C HIS A 125 10.89 7.66 -1.50
N GLU A 126 10.27 7.75 -2.70
CA GLU A 126 9.90 9.04 -3.29
C GLU A 126 8.77 9.73 -2.51
N GLY A 127 7.70 9.00 -2.15
CA GLY A 127 6.61 9.54 -1.34
C GLY A 127 7.06 9.85 0.10
N SER A 128 7.89 8.99 0.68
CA SER A 128 8.48 9.19 2.01
C SER A 128 9.40 10.40 2.07
N PHE A 129 10.11 10.71 1.00
CA PHE A 129 10.92 11.92 0.88
C PHE A 129 10.05 13.18 1.05
N LEU A 130 8.91 13.26 0.38
CA LEU A 130 8.01 14.41 0.47
C LEU A 130 7.50 14.63 1.89
N VAL A 131 7.04 13.55 2.55
CA VAL A 131 6.53 13.67 3.92
C VAL A 131 7.65 13.86 4.94
N GLY A 132 8.87 13.43 4.65
CA GLY A 132 10.07 13.75 5.42
C GLY A 132 10.40 15.24 5.38
N MET A 133 10.30 15.88 4.20
CA MET A 133 10.40 17.34 4.08
C MET A 133 9.34 18.03 4.93
N MET A 134 8.08 17.59 4.84
CA MET A 134 6.99 18.18 5.62
C MET A 134 7.23 18.05 7.11
N ALA A 135 7.70 16.90 7.59
CA ALA A 135 8.04 16.67 9.00
C ALA A 135 9.10 17.65 9.50
N ALA A 136 10.22 17.78 8.77
CA ALA A 136 11.30 18.69 9.16
C ALA A 136 10.89 20.16 9.13
N MET A 137 9.99 20.55 8.21
CA MET A 137 9.46 21.93 8.11
C MET A 137 8.43 22.23 9.20
N ALA A 138 7.66 21.23 9.66
CA ALA A 138 6.67 21.39 10.74
C ALA A 138 7.28 21.28 12.12
N SER A 139 8.43 20.61 12.26
CA SER A 139 9.10 20.40 13.55
C SER A 139 9.59 21.72 14.15
N LYS A 140 9.27 21.92 15.43
CA LYS A 140 9.73 23.06 16.25
C LYS A 140 11.00 22.72 17.01
N THR A 141 11.25 21.45 17.27
CA THR A 141 12.42 20.98 18.02
C THR A 141 13.62 20.63 17.13
N GLY A 142 13.40 20.50 15.82
CA GLY A 142 14.38 19.95 14.90
C GLY A 142 14.56 18.43 15.02
N LYS A 143 13.66 17.73 15.74
CA LYS A 143 13.69 16.29 15.94
C LYS A 143 12.43 15.65 15.41
N VAL A 144 12.60 14.74 14.45
CA VAL A 144 11.50 14.00 13.84
C VAL A 144 11.67 12.49 14.05
N GLY A 145 10.59 11.75 13.97
CA GLY A 145 10.57 10.33 14.26
C GLY A 145 10.05 9.48 13.12
N PHE A 146 10.44 8.22 13.14
CA PHE A 146 9.91 7.16 12.29
C PHE A 146 9.55 5.95 13.15
N VAL A 147 8.36 5.40 12.96
CA VAL A 147 7.94 4.12 13.53
C VAL A 147 7.57 3.20 12.37
N GLY A 148 8.40 2.20 12.14
CA GLY A 148 8.17 1.18 11.13
C GLY A 148 7.48 -0.06 11.70
N GLY A 149 6.79 -0.82 10.87
CA GLY A 149 6.26 -2.13 11.19
C GLY A 149 7.36 -3.18 11.35
N MET A 150 7.36 -4.22 10.52
CA MET A 150 8.44 -5.22 10.51
C MET A 150 9.76 -4.59 10.06
N ASP A 151 10.87 -4.98 10.72
CA ASP A 151 12.22 -4.62 10.29
C ASP A 151 12.65 -5.45 9.08
N ILE A 152 12.28 -4.96 7.90
CA ILE A 152 12.57 -5.57 6.59
C ILE A 152 13.03 -4.49 5.59
N PRO A 153 13.74 -4.86 4.51
CA PRO A 153 14.25 -3.91 3.52
C PRO A 153 13.18 -2.97 2.95
N LEU A 154 11.94 -3.46 2.73
CA LEU A 154 10.83 -2.64 2.26
C LEU A 154 10.50 -1.51 3.23
N ILE A 155 10.45 -1.76 4.54
CA ILE A 155 10.17 -0.72 5.54
C ILE A 155 11.37 0.20 5.76
N ARG A 156 12.59 -0.31 5.62
CA ARG A 156 13.80 0.50 5.57
C ARG A 156 13.81 1.46 4.38
N LYS A 157 13.19 1.09 3.26
CA LYS A 157 13.01 1.96 2.09
C LYS A 157 12.15 3.19 2.41
N PHE A 158 11.04 3.02 3.16
CA PHE A 158 10.24 4.15 3.66
C PHE A 158 11.07 5.05 4.58
N GLN A 159 11.75 4.44 5.57
CA GLN A 159 12.62 5.15 6.51
C GLN A 159 13.68 5.96 5.77
N CYS A 160 14.38 5.34 4.83
CA CYS A 160 15.46 5.94 4.06
C CYS A 160 14.97 7.16 3.25
N GLY A 161 13.86 7.04 2.54
CA GLY A 161 13.25 8.17 1.84
C GLY A 161 12.87 9.31 2.78
N TYR A 162 12.24 8.99 3.92
CA TYR A 162 11.86 9.95 4.95
C TYR A 162 13.07 10.73 5.51
N GLU A 163 14.14 10.02 5.87
CA GLU A 163 15.38 10.64 6.38
C GLU A 163 16.02 11.57 5.36
N GLN A 164 16.07 11.16 4.08
CA GLN A 164 16.62 11.98 3.01
C GLN A 164 15.79 13.27 2.82
N GLY A 165 14.45 13.15 2.77
CA GLY A 165 13.57 14.31 2.65
C GLY A 165 13.65 15.26 3.84
N ALA A 166 13.72 14.73 5.06
CA ALA A 166 13.87 15.53 6.26
C ALA A 166 15.19 16.33 6.24
N LYS A 167 16.31 15.69 5.90
CA LYS A 167 17.61 16.33 5.78
C LYS A 167 17.70 17.30 4.60
N TYR A 168 17.00 17.03 3.51
CA TYR A 168 16.90 17.95 2.38
C TYR A 168 16.24 19.28 2.78
N ALA A 169 15.16 19.21 3.58
CA ALA A 169 14.46 20.41 4.05
C ALA A 169 15.21 21.12 5.19
N ASN A 170 15.85 20.37 6.09
CA ASN A 170 16.66 20.89 7.19
C ASN A 170 17.88 19.97 7.44
N PRO A 171 19.08 20.34 6.97
CA PRO A 171 20.28 19.52 7.14
C PRO A 171 20.68 19.24 8.60
N LYS A 172 20.16 20.01 9.57
CA LYS A 172 20.42 19.84 11.01
C LYS A 172 19.38 18.99 11.72
N VAL A 173 18.34 18.51 11.01
CA VAL A 173 17.29 17.70 11.63
C VAL A 173 17.85 16.38 12.17
N GLU A 174 17.43 16.04 13.39
CA GLU A 174 17.70 14.73 13.98
C GLU A 174 16.53 13.79 13.66
N VAL A 175 16.83 12.60 13.16
CA VAL A 175 15.83 11.58 12.86
C VAL A 175 16.00 10.38 13.77
N SER A 176 14.97 10.05 14.55
CA SER A 176 14.92 8.85 15.40
C SER A 176 14.05 7.79 14.72
N ALA A 177 14.54 6.57 14.58
CA ALA A 177 13.79 5.47 13.99
C ALA A 177 13.63 4.30 14.97
N SER A 178 12.48 3.66 14.96
CA SER A 178 12.16 2.45 15.71
C SER A 178 11.31 1.52 14.87
N MET A 179 11.50 0.19 15.02
CA MET A 179 10.65 -0.82 14.41
C MET A 179 9.79 -1.49 15.48
N THR A 180 8.56 -1.87 15.13
CA THR A 180 7.64 -2.50 16.08
C THR A 180 7.97 -3.95 16.33
N GLY A 181 8.63 -4.63 15.38
CA GLY A 181 9.05 -6.01 15.54
C GLY A 181 9.65 -6.61 14.27
N THR A 182 9.83 -7.94 14.31
CA THR A 182 10.40 -8.74 13.21
C THR A 182 9.43 -9.80 12.70
N THR A 183 8.22 -9.85 13.24
CA THR A 183 7.17 -10.80 12.86
C THR A 183 5.93 -10.06 12.35
N PRO A 184 4.99 -10.74 11.67
CA PRO A 184 3.76 -10.12 11.19
C PRO A 184 2.88 -9.48 12.27
N ALA A 185 3.03 -9.82 13.55
CA ALA A 185 2.35 -9.14 14.65
C ALA A 185 2.66 -7.62 14.69
N ALA A 186 3.81 -7.22 14.16
CA ALA A 186 4.22 -5.81 14.01
C ALA A 186 3.22 -4.94 13.22
N TRP A 187 2.32 -5.54 12.45
CA TRP A 187 1.33 -4.83 11.64
C TRP A 187 0.03 -4.52 12.37
N ASN A 188 -0.20 -5.14 13.54
CA ASN A 188 -1.45 -5.00 14.29
C ASN A 188 -1.22 -4.99 15.80
N ASP A 189 -0.34 -4.10 16.27
CA ASP A 189 -0.03 -3.87 17.67
C ASP A 189 -0.04 -2.36 17.99
N PRO A 190 -1.23 -1.72 18.07
CA PRO A 190 -1.35 -0.30 18.38
C PRO A 190 -0.72 0.08 19.75
N ALA A 191 -0.74 -0.84 20.74
CA ALA A 191 -0.13 -0.60 22.03
C ALA A 191 1.39 -0.39 21.90
N ARG A 192 2.06 -1.28 21.15
CA ARG A 192 3.48 -1.16 20.84
C ARG A 192 3.79 0.11 20.05
N GLY A 193 2.95 0.46 19.08
CA GLY A 193 3.05 1.72 18.33
C GLY A 193 3.03 2.94 19.24
N ALA A 194 2.07 2.98 20.17
CA ALA A 194 1.95 4.06 21.15
C ALA A 194 3.16 4.15 22.12
N GLU A 195 3.68 3.02 22.60
CA GLU A 195 4.88 2.97 23.45
C GLU A 195 6.11 3.58 22.74
N LEU A 196 6.36 3.17 21.50
CA LEU A 196 7.49 3.68 20.72
C LEU A 196 7.36 5.18 20.43
N ALA A 197 6.14 5.64 20.11
CA ALA A 197 5.88 7.06 19.91
C ALA A 197 6.14 7.87 21.19
N LYS A 198 5.60 7.45 22.34
CA LYS A 198 5.83 8.09 23.64
C LYS A 198 7.32 8.16 23.99
N ALA A 199 8.08 7.07 23.75
CA ALA A 199 9.52 7.04 23.97
C ALA A 199 10.29 8.04 23.09
N GLN A 200 9.86 8.25 21.84
CA GLN A 200 10.44 9.25 20.94
C GLN A 200 10.06 10.68 21.37
N PHE A 201 8.80 10.92 21.75
CA PHE A 201 8.35 12.22 22.25
C PHE A 201 9.09 12.64 23.52
N ALA A 202 9.36 11.69 24.44
CA ALA A 202 10.17 11.95 25.63
C ALA A 202 11.61 12.40 25.31
N LYS A 203 12.14 12.05 24.12
CA LYS A 203 13.44 12.51 23.62
C LYS A 203 13.37 13.82 22.82
N GLY A 204 12.20 14.46 22.78
CA GLY A 204 11.98 15.74 22.12
C GLY A 204 11.53 15.65 20.66
N VAL A 205 11.25 14.46 20.13
CA VAL A 205 10.60 14.32 18.82
C VAL A 205 9.23 15.01 18.86
N ASP A 206 8.84 15.71 17.80
CA ASP A 206 7.56 16.41 17.75
C ASP A 206 6.72 16.12 16.49
N VAL A 207 7.27 15.38 15.51
CA VAL A 207 6.56 14.83 14.36
C VAL A 207 7.00 13.39 14.11
N ILE A 208 6.08 12.44 14.04
CA ILE A 208 6.39 11.01 13.76
C ILE A 208 5.69 10.52 12.50
N PHE A 209 6.45 9.91 11.58
CA PHE A 209 5.90 9.12 10.48
C PHE A 209 5.77 7.66 10.88
N ALA A 210 4.54 7.09 10.76
CA ALA A 210 4.27 5.70 11.09
C ALA A 210 4.02 4.88 9.82
N ALA A 211 5.01 4.11 9.37
CA ALA A 211 4.89 3.12 8.29
C ALA A 211 4.69 1.72 8.88
N ALA A 212 3.54 1.49 9.53
CA ALA A 212 3.32 0.34 10.42
C ALA A 212 1.92 -0.31 10.34
N GLY A 213 1.17 -0.09 9.26
CA GLY A 213 -0.18 -0.64 9.12
C GLY A 213 -1.11 -0.21 10.26
N GLY A 214 -1.91 -1.14 10.80
CA GLY A 214 -2.83 -0.91 11.91
C GLY A 214 -2.14 -0.48 13.21
N THR A 215 -0.88 -0.84 13.42
CA THR A 215 -0.04 -0.39 14.55
C THR A 215 0.11 1.14 14.56
N GLY A 216 0.08 1.79 13.40
CA GLY A 216 0.14 3.24 13.26
C GLY A 216 -0.96 3.99 14.01
N VAL A 217 -2.13 3.40 14.18
CA VAL A 217 -3.26 4.02 14.91
C VAL A 217 -2.86 4.36 16.36
N GLY A 218 -2.05 3.51 17.01
CA GLY A 218 -1.51 3.78 18.35
C GLY A 218 -0.53 4.94 18.36
N VAL A 219 0.29 5.10 17.32
CA VAL A 219 1.20 6.25 17.15
C VAL A 219 0.39 7.55 17.03
N TYR A 220 -0.68 7.55 16.23
CA TYR A 220 -1.53 8.75 16.03
C TYR A 220 -2.24 9.16 17.31
N GLN A 221 -2.74 8.19 18.08
CA GLN A 221 -3.35 8.47 19.38
C GLN A 221 -2.31 9.04 20.37
N ALA A 222 -1.12 8.44 20.45
CA ALA A 222 -0.05 8.97 21.31
C ALA A 222 0.40 10.37 20.90
N ALA A 223 0.43 10.68 19.61
CA ALA A 223 0.74 12.02 19.11
C ALA A 223 -0.32 13.04 19.50
N LYS A 224 -1.61 12.69 19.39
CA LYS A 224 -2.72 13.53 19.84
C LYS A 224 -2.62 13.82 21.34
N ASP A 225 -2.44 12.79 22.16
CA ASP A 225 -2.36 12.90 23.61
C ASP A 225 -1.18 13.80 24.08
N ALA A 226 -0.08 13.77 23.31
CA ALA A 226 1.11 14.58 23.56
C ALA A 226 1.09 15.96 22.90
N ALA A 227 0.01 16.35 22.22
CA ALA A 227 -0.07 17.55 21.37
C ALA A 227 1.09 17.66 20.38
N ARG A 228 1.44 16.53 19.74
CA ARG A 228 2.46 16.38 18.70
C ARG A 228 1.82 16.05 17.36
N LEU A 229 2.62 16.00 16.29
CA LEU A 229 2.14 15.69 14.94
C LEU A 229 2.49 14.24 14.56
N ALA A 230 1.64 13.66 13.71
CA ALA A 230 1.87 12.37 13.11
C ALA A 230 1.68 12.42 11.60
N ILE A 231 2.25 11.46 10.90
CA ILE A 231 2.11 11.24 9.46
C ILE A 231 1.63 9.82 9.24
N GLY A 232 0.57 9.68 8.46
CA GLY A 232 -0.04 8.42 8.08
C GLY A 232 0.65 7.75 6.89
N VAL A 233 0.22 6.52 6.57
CA VAL A 233 0.79 5.70 5.49
C VAL A 233 -0.28 4.95 4.69
N ASP A 234 0.03 4.62 3.45
CA ASP A 234 -0.76 3.86 2.47
C ASP A 234 -2.07 4.56 2.08
N SER A 235 -3.05 4.58 2.99
CA SER A 235 -4.32 5.30 2.82
C SER A 235 -4.20 6.75 3.30
N ASN A 236 -5.08 7.63 2.83
CA ASN A 236 -5.25 8.94 3.46
C ASN A 236 -5.89 8.75 4.84
N GLN A 237 -5.09 8.92 5.87
CA GLN A 237 -5.45 8.73 7.29
C GLN A 237 -5.64 10.06 8.03
N ASN A 238 -5.64 11.20 7.33
CA ASN A 238 -5.75 12.53 7.95
C ASN A 238 -6.99 12.69 8.81
N HIS A 239 -8.09 12.02 8.45
CA HIS A 239 -9.36 12.02 9.15
C HIS A 239 -9.36 11.27 10.49
N LEU A 240 -8.36 10.39 10.73
CA LEU A 240 -8.31 9.58 11.97
C LEU A 240 -8.04 10.44 13.22
N GLN A 241 -7.20 11.47 13.10
CA GLN A 241 -6.91 12.42 14.16
C GLN A 241 -6.78 13.84 13.58
N PRO A 242 -7.90 14.51 13.22
CA PRO A 242 -7.86 15.87 12.67
C PRO A 242 -7.10 16.84 13.57
N GLY A 243 -6.23 17.67 12.99
CA GLY A 243 -5.37 18.60 13.72
C GLY A 243 -4.11 17.98 14.33
N THR A 244 -3.96 16.65 14.28
CA THR A 244 -2.74 15.91 14.68
C THR A 244 -2.03 15.33 13.46
N MET A 245 -2.79 14.87 12.47
CA MET A 245 -2.22 14.30 11.24
C MET A 245 -1.73 15.42 10.34
N LEU A 246 -0.39 15.59 10.25
CA LEU A 246 0.23 16.57 9.35
C LEU A 246 -0.07 16.25 7.89
N THR A 247 0.01 14.98 7.52
CA THR A 247 -0.30 14.44 6.21
C THR A 247 -0.32 12.91 6.27
N SER A 248 -0.56 12.26 5.14
CA SER A 248 -0.37 10.83 4.94
C SER A 248 0.48 10.59 3.69
N MET A 249 1.49 9.73 3.78
CA MET A 249 2.20 9.21 2.62
C MET A 249 1.30 8.19 1.94
N VAL A 250 0.60 8.61 0.90
CA VAL A 250 -0.37 7.77 0.19
C VAL A 250 0.37 6.85 -0.78
N LYS A 251 0.05 5.57 -0.71
CA LYS A 251 0.50 4.52 -1.63
C LYS A 251 -0.73 3.91 -2.30
N ARG A 252 -0.83 4.06 -3.61
CA ARG A 252 -2.06 3.83 -4.38
C ARG A 252 -2.31 2.34 -4.63
N VAL A 253 -2.31 1.54 -3.55
CA VAL A 253 -2.72 0.13 -3.59
C VAL A 253 -4.16 -0.01 -4.06
N ASP A 254 -5.02 0.95 -3.75
CA ASP A 254 -6.39 1.04 -4.24
C ASP A 254 -6.47 1.05 -5.78
N VAL A 255 -5.63 1.86 -6.42
CA VAL A 255 -5.56 1.93 -7.89
C VAL A 255 -4.94 0.65 -8.47
N ALA A 256 -3.92 0.11 -7.80
CA ALA A 256 -3.27 -1.12 -8.25
C ALA A 256 -4.24 -2.31 -8.28
N VAL A 257 -5.02 -2.52 -7.21
CA VAL A 257 -6.04 -3.58 -7.14
C VAL A 257 -7.18 -3.34 -8.13
N TYR A 258 -7.70 -2.11 -8.19
CA TYR A 258 -8.73 -1.73 -9.16
C TYR A 258 -8.31 -2.03 -10.60
N ASN A 259 -7.08 -1.67 -10.98
CA ASN A 259 -6.56 -1.91 -12.32
C ASN A 259 -6.31 -3.40 -12.57
N ALA A 260 -5.78 -4.14 -11.59
CA ALA A 260 -5.58 -5.58 -11.71
C ALA A 260 -6.90 -6.32 -11.93
N PHE A 261 -8.00 -5.89 -11.29
CA PHE A 261 -9.34 -6.46 -11.50
C PHE A 261 -9.91 -6.17 -12.90
N LYS A 262 -9.46 -5.09 -13.54
CA LYS A 262 -9.81 -4.80 -14.95
C LYS A 262 -9.00 -5.62 -15.95
N GLY A 263 -7.84 -6.06 -15.57
CA GLY A 263 -6.94 -6.89 -16.36
C GLY A 263 -5.50 -6.74 -15.88
N THR A 264 -4.75 -7.85 -15.90
CA THR A 264 -3.34 -7.88 -15.53
C THR A 264 -2.46 -7.79 -16.78
N THR A 265 -1.27 -7.21 -16.58
CA THR A 265 -0.19 -7.23 -17.59
C THR A 265 1.02 -7.92 -16.95
N PRO A 266 1.37 -9.15 -17.35
CA PRO A 266 2.50 -9.87 -16.77
C PRO A 266 3.81 -9.08 -16.82
N GLY A 267 4.65 -9.30 -15.82
CA GLY A 267 5.90 -8.56 -15.64
C GLY A 267 5.86 -7.62 -14.43
N THR A 268 6.83 -6.73 -14.33
CA THR A 268 6.95 -5.82 -13.18
C THR A 268 6.47 -4.41 -13.55
N THR A 269 5.48 -3.92 -12.81
CA THR A 269 5.00 -2.53 -12.85
C THR A 269 5.57 -1.78 -11.65
N LEU A 270 6.33 -0.72 -11.89
CA LEU A 270 6.92 0.12 -10.84
C LEU A 270 6.18 1.46 -10.80
N LEU A 271 5.61 1.81 -9.65
CA LEU A 271 4.75 2.97 -9.44
C LEU A 271 5.40 3.96 -8.46
N GLY A 272 5.88 5.09 -8.98
CA GLY A 272 6.43 6.20 -8.20
C GLY A 272 5.56 7.45 -8.25
N LEU A 273 6.15 8.61 -7.95
CA LEU A 273 5.50 9.93 -8.07
C LEU A 273 5.07 10.20 -9.51
N LYS A 274 5.91 9.84 -10.49
CA LYS A 274 5.65 10.05 -11.91
C LYS A 274 4.41 9.29 -12.40
N GLU A 275 4.21 8.08 -11.93
CA GLU A 275 3.09 7.21 -12.27
C GLU A 275 1.86 7.47 -11.37
N GLY A 276 1.95 8.40 -10.41
CA GLY A 276 0.90 8.65 -9.43
C GLY A 276 0.69 7.48 -8.45
N GLY A 277 1.71 6.64 -8.26
CA GLY A 277 1.68 5.48 -7.36
C GLY A 277 1.88 5.83 -5.90
N VAL A 278 2.60 6.91 -5.62
CA VAL A 278 2.79 7.46 -4.28
C VAL A 278 2.61 8.96 -4.30
N ASP A 279 2.21 9.54 -3.17
CA ASP A 279 2.07 11.00 -2.99
C ASP A 279 1.94 11.35 -1.51
N TYR A 280 1.77 12.64 -1.20
CA TYR A 280 1.30 13.12 0.11
C TYR A 280 -0.16 13.56 0.03
N ALA A 281 -0.90 13.45 1.15
CA ALA A 281 -2.31 13.86 1.20
C ALA A 281 -2.46 15.30 1.71
N LEU A 282 -3.38 16.03 1.07
CA LEU A 282 -3.82 17.35 1.52
C LEU A 282 -5.34 17.44 1.38
N ASP A 283 -6.04 17.68 2.50
CA ASP A 283 -7.49 17.80 2.57
C ASP A 283 -7.92 18.75 3.71
N GLU A 284 -9.22 18.83 3.98
CA GLU A 284 -9.79 19.67 5.03
C GLU A 284 -9.31 19.34 6.45
N HIS A 285 -8.86 18.10 6.71
CA HIS A 285 -8.42 17.67 8.04
C HIS A 285 -7.02 18.16 8.40
N ASN A 286 -6.16 18.41 7.40
CA ASN A 286 -4.77 18.84 7.61
C ASN A 286 -4.43 20.20 6.99
N ALA A 287 -5.34 20.84 6.27
CA ALA A 287 -5.09 22.11 5.56
C ALA A 287 -4.52 23.21 6.47
N ARG A 288 -4.89 23.24 7.76
CA ARG A 288 -4.40 24.24 8.73
C ARG A 288 -2.96 23.96 9.21
N LEU A 289 -2.46 22.73 9.04
CA LEU A 289 -1.12 22.31 9.45
C LEU A 289 -0.10 22.52 8.31
N VAL A 290 -0.56 22.57 7.07
CA VAL A 290 0.28 22.69 5.87
C VAL A 290 0.25 24.13 5.37
N SER A 291 1.33 24.89 5.64
CA SER A 291 1.43 26.27 5.15
C SER A 291 1.57 26.32 3.63
N ALA A 292 1.24 27.46 3.02
CA ALA A 292 1.43 27.68 1.60
C ALA A 292 2.91 27.53 1.17
N ASP A 293 3.85 27.98 2.00
CA ASP A 293 5.29 27.80 1.75
C ASP A 293 5.70 26.32 1.81
N MET A 294 5.24 25.57 2.82
CA MET A 294 5.48 24.14 2.91
C MET A 294 4.99 23.44 1.64
N LYS A 295 3.73 23.66 1.26
CA LYS A 295 3.15 23.08 0.04
C LYS A 295 3.97 23.42 -1.20
N LYS A 296 4.32 24.70 -1.40
CA LYS A 296 5.12 25.15 -2.54
C LYS A 296 6.47 24.44 -2.63
N ARG A 297 7.18 24.32 -1.52
CA ARG A 297 8.50 23.67 -1.48
C ARG A 297 8.42 22.18 -1.72
N VAL A 298 7.41 21.50 -1.15
CA VAL A 298 7.21 20.07 -1.34
C VAL A 298 6.78 19.76 -2.78
N ASP A 299 5.90 20.57 -3.37
CA ASP A 299 5.48 20.41 -4.78
C ASP A 299 6.65 20.66 -5.74
N ALA A 300 7.53 21.61 -5.45
CA ALA A 300 8.74 21.84 -6.24
C ALA A 300 9.68 20.61 -6.18
N ALA A 301 9.92 20.07 -4.98
CA ALA A 301 10.73 18.86 -4.82
C ALA A 301 10.10 17.65 -5.53
N LYS A 302 8.76 17.48 -5.45
CA LYS A 302 8.02 16.45 -6.20
C LYS A 302 8.27 16.58 -7.70
N ALA A 303 8.16 17.80 -8.26
CA ALA A 303 8.44 18.06 -9.67
C ALA A 303 9.89 17.73 -10.04
N ASP A 304 10.85 18.07 -9.18
CA ASP A 304 12.26 17.81 -9.40
C ASP A 304 12.60 16.31 -9.29
N ILE A 305 11.94 15.53 -8.42
CA ILE A 305 12.07 14.05 -8.37
C ILE A 305 11.51 13.45 -9.67
N ILE A 306 10.32 13.87 -10.10
CA ILE A 306 9.70 13.39 -11.35
C ILE A 306 10.58 13.71 -12.57
N ALA A 307 11.24 14.88 -12.58
CA ALA A 307 12.16 15.30 -13.63
C ALA A 307 13.54 14.66 -13.53
N GLY A 308 13.82 13.86 -12.48
CA GLY A 308 15.13 13.24 -12.25
C GLY A 308 16.23 14.18 -11.75
N LYS A 309 15.91 15.42 -11.36
CA LYS A 309 16.87 16.38 -10.79
C LYS A 309 17.22 16.04 -9.34
N ILE A 310 16.28 15.49 -8.59
CA ILE A 310 16.49 14.92 -7.25
C ILE A 310 16.40 13.41 -7.38
N ALA A 311 17.51 12.71 -7.10
CA ALA A 311 17.55 11.26 -7.04
C ALA A 311 17.41 10.82 -5.57
N VAL A 312 16.25 10.26 -5.22
CA VAL A 312 16.04 9.69 -3.89
C VAL A 312 16.62 8.28 -3.87
N ILE A 313 17.49 7.99 -2.90
CA ILE A 313 18.14 6.68 -2.77
C ILE A 313 17.09 5.64 -2.40
N ASP A 314 17.00 4.56 -3.19
CA ASP A 314 16.22 3.38 -2.86
C ASP A 314 17.06 2.43 -2.00
N TYR A 315 16.69 2.26 -0.74
CA TYR A 315 17.35 1.34 0.18
C TYR A 315 17.46 -0.09 -0.38
N MET A 316 16.44 -0.56 -1.09
CA MET A 316 16.42 -1.92 -1.63
C MET A 316 17.42 -2.14 -2.78
N ALA A 317 17.96 -1.08 -3.37
CA ALA A 317 18.97 -1.22 -4.42
C ALA A 317 20.35 -1.61 -3.89
N LYS A 318 20.71 -1.15 -2.68
CA LYS A 318 22.06 -1.35 -2.11
C LYS A 318 22.06 -1.75 -0.62
N ASN A 319 20.90 -1.82 0.04
CA ASN A 319 20.73 -1.96 1.50
C ASN A 319 21.41 -0.82 2.30
N GLU A 320 21.49 0.37 1.72
CA GLU A 320 22.11 1.55 2.30
C GLU A 320 21.25 2.79 2.05
N CYS A 321 21.32 3.76 2.98
CA CYS A 321 20.66 5.07 2.89
C CYS A 321 21.60 6.21 2.51
N LYS A 322 22.84 5.92 2.20
CA LYS A 322 23.90 6.92 1.92
C LYS A 322 24.64 6.57 0.65
#